data_013eba006395c8a306c87ac836718a21
#
_entry.id   013eba006395c8a306c87ac836718a21
#
_cell.length_a   1.000
_cell.length_b   1.000
_cell.length_c   1.000
_cell.angle_alpha   90.00
_cell.angle_beta   90.00
_cell.angle_gamma   90.00
#
_symmetry.space_group_name_H-M   'P 1'
#
loop_
_entity.id
_entity.type
_entity.pdbx_description
1 polymer ?
#
loop_
_entity_poly.entity_id
_entity_poly.type
_entity_poly.pdbx_seq_one_letter_code
_entity_poly.pdbx_strand_id
1 'polypeptide(L)'
;MEAEMKVDVSGGAMSVTLMQPDGATSPSPGLILCHHREGVDEFTLDAGRRLAAGGFVVAIPNMYHRRPAGEAWESSRKTMSDTNVVADLRATADLLTRQPSVRADALGIIGHCMGGRTAFLGAAVMPQMKVAVVLYGGGIFKTEGEGMPAPIALIGDIQASVLGLYGDHDHVVPLDEIKRLIAALEQHNIGHDFHVYRDVGHAFQDYTRPKMHFKETSEDAWRRILEFLHKTLRDNDLR
;
A
#
# COMPACT_ATOMS: atom_id res chain seq x y z
N MET A 1 2.00 -6.77 18.82
CA MET A 1 1.81 -5.53 19.65
C MET A 1 1.29 -4.42 18.74
N GLU A 2 0.27 -3.64 19.16
CA GLU A 2 -0.33 -2.52 18.41
C GLU A 2 -0.22 -1.23 19.22
N ALA A 3 0.21 -0.12 18.60
CA ALA A 3 0.36 1.18 19.24
C ALA A 3 0.00 2.32 18.27
N GLU A 4 -0.62 3.39 18.76
CA GLU A 4 -0.82 4.61 18.00
C GLU A 4 0.36 5.57 18.23
N MET A 5 0.94 6.03 17.14
CA MET A 5 2.02 7.01 17.10
C MET A 5 1.51 8.31 16.46
N LYS A 6 2.12 9.44 16.77
CA LYS A 6 1.84 10.71 16.09
C LYS A 6 3.11 11.19 15.39
N VAL A 7 2.93 11.66 14.16
CA VAL A 7 4.01 12.18 13.32
C VAL A 7 3.60 13.57 12.83
N ASP A 8 4.45 14.55 13.04
CA ASP A 8 4.22 15.91 12.54
C ASP A 8 4.51 15.96 11.05
N VAL A 9 3.52 16.38 10.29
CA VAL A 9 3.58 16.56 8.83
C VAL A 9 2.96 17.89 8.45
N SER A 10 3.18 18.32 7.21
CA SER A 10 2.49 19.51 6.70
C SER A 10 0.97 19.35 6.81
N GLY A 11 0.33 20.26 7.52
CA GLY A 11 -1.12 20.23 7.78
C GLY A 11 -1.53 19.65 9.12
N GLY A 12 -0.59 19.30 10.01
CA GLY A 12 -0.85 18.89 11.38
C GLY A 12 -0.27 17.54 11.78
N ALA A 13 -0.61 17.07 12.97
CA ALA A 13 -0.16 15.78 13.47
C ALA A 13 -0.98 14.65 12.82
N MET A 14 -0.28 13.74 12.14
CA MET A 14 -0.85 12.53 11.56
C MET A 14 -0.76 11.37 12.55
N SER A 15 -1.86 10.68 12.80
CA SER A 15 -1.80 9.40 13.54
C SER A 15 -1.32 8.28 12.62
N VAL A 16 -0.47 7.41 13.16
CA VAL A 16 0.05 6.22 12.51
C VAL A 16 -0.16 5.04 13.46
N THR A 17 -0.92 4.03 13.04
CA THR A 17 -1.01 2.78 13.79
C THR A 17 0.21 1.93 13.47
N LEU A 18 1.01 1.61 14.50
CA LEU A 18 2.18 0.75 14.38
C LEU A 18 1.86 -0.64 14.93
N MET A 19 2.06 -1.66 14.13
CA MET A 19 1.88 -3.06 14.50
C MET A 19 3.19 -3.81 14.37
N GLN A 20 3.50 -4.65 15.35
CA GLN A 20 4.74 -5.41 15.37
C GLN A 20 4.45 -6.91 15.53
N PRO A 21 5.29 -7.78 14.96
CA PRO A 21 5.19 -9.21 15.16
C PRO A 21 5.32 -9.57 16.65
N ASP A 22 4.53 -10.53 17.10
CA ASP A 22 4.67 -11.05 18.45
C ASP A 22 5.92 -11.91 18.57
N GLY A 23 6.67 -11.73 19.68
CA GLY A 23 7.84 -12.54 20.00
C GLY A 23 9.04 -12.35 19.06
N ALA A 24 9.08 -11.29 18.25
CA ALA A 24 10.24 -11.02 17.41
C ALA A 24 11.49 -10.76 18.25
N THR A 25 12.56 -11.52 18.00
CA THR A 25 13.86 -11.43 18.71
C THR A 25 14.92 -10.63 17.93
N SER A 26 14.60 -10.28 16.68
CA SER A 26 15.46 -9.51 15.77
C SER A 26 14.64 -8.49 14.97
N PRO A 27 15.26 -7.45 14.42
CA PRO A 27 14.55 -6.50 13.57
C PRO A 27 13.90 -7.18 12.36
N SER A 28 12.68 -6.77 12.03
CA SER A 28 11.87 -7.29 10.93
C SER A 28 11.80 -6.29 9.78
N PRO A 29 11.48 -6.70 8.55
CA PRO A 29 11.19 -5.78 7.46
C PRO A 29 10.02 -4.86 7.81
N GLY A 30 10.08 -3.60 7.34
CA GLY A 30 9.06 -2.59 7.58
C GLY A 30 8.10 -2.45 6.39
N LEU A 31 6.80 -2.33 6.66
CA LEU A 31 5.77 -2.10 5.64
C LEU A 31 4.95 -0.86 5.96
N ILE A 32 4.70 -0.04 4.94
CA ILE A 32 3.66 0.97 4.97
C ILE A 32 2.39 0.34 4.38
N LEU A 33 1.32 0.27 5.16
CA LEU A 33 0.01 -0.16 4.67
C LEU A 33 -0.88 1.07 4.42
N CYS A 34 -1.13 1.34 3.14
CA CYS A 34 -1.98 2.43 2.69
C CYS A 34 -3.46 2.02 2.75
N HIS A 35 -4.24 2.76 3.54
CA HIS A 35 -5.67 2.49 3.69
C HIS A 35 -6.47 2.74 2.40
N HIS A 36 -7.61 2.10 2.28
CA HIS A 36 -8.56 2.34 1.21
C HIS A 36 -9.37 3.65 1.43
N ARG A 37 -10.35 3.91 0.57
CA ARG A 37 -11.08 5.19 0.60
C ARG A 37 -11.88 5.45 1.88
N GLU A 38 -12.23 4.41 2.62
CA GLU A 38 -12.97 4.52 3.90
C GLU A 38 -12.07 4.95 5.07
N GLY A 39 -10.75 5.00 4.86
CA GLY A 39 -9.79 5.37 5.90
C GLY A 39 -9.23 4.17 6.64
N VAL A 40 -8.72 4.42 7.84
CA VAL A 40 -8.19 3.37 8.74
C VAL A 40 -9.37 2.77 9.49
N ASP A 41 -10.00 1.79 8.88
CA ASP A 41 -11.14 1.04 9.41
C ASP A 41 -10.73 -0.38 9.85
N GLU A 42 -11.70 -1.19 10.29
CA GLU A 42 -11.44 -2.56 10.76
C GLU A 42 -10.82 -3.45 9.67
N PHE A 43 -11.22 -3.30 8.41
CA PHE A 43 -10.61 -4.04 7.31
C PHE A 43 -9.11 -3.71 7.17
N THR A 44 -8.77 -2.42 7.22
CA THR A 44 -7.38 -1.95 7.14
C THR A 44 -6.57 -2.42 8.34
N LEU A 45 -7.13 -2.33 9.56
CA LEU A 45 -6.48 -2.78 10.79
C LEU A 45 -6.23 -4.30 10.77
N ASP A 46 -7.21 -5.08 10.31
CA ASP A 46 -7.08 -6.53 10.21
C ASP A 46 -6.02 -6.95 9.18
N ALA A 47 -5.97 -6.27 8.04
CA ALA A 47 -4.88 -6.44 7.07
C ALA A 47 -3.51 -6.15 7.70
N GLY A 48 -3.40 -5.11 8.52
CA GLY A 48 -2.19 -4.79 9.28
C GLY A 48 -1.79 -5.88 10.26
N ARG A 49 -2.76 -6.43 11.02
CA ARG A 49 -2.54 -7.55 11.94
C ARG A 49 -2.07 -8.80 11.19
N ARG A 50 -2.66 -9.09 10.04
CA ARG A 50 -2.27 -10.24 9.21
C ARG A 50 -0.84 -10.11 8.68
N LEU A 51 -0.44 -8.92 8.26
CA LEU A 51 0.95 -8.64 7.87
C LEU A 51 1.91 -8.75 9.07
N ALA A 52 1.52 -8.22 10.23
CA ALA A 52 2.33 -8.34 11.45
C ALA A 52 2.49 -9.80 11.88
N ALA A 53 1.43 -10.61 11.83
CA ALA A 53 1.49 -12.06 12.05
C ALA A 53 2.39 -12.76 11.01
N GLY A 54 2.48 -12.23 9.79
CA GLY A 54 3.43 -12.64 8.76
C GLY A 54 4.89 -12.25 9.05
N GLY A 55 5.15 -11.52 10.15
CA GLY A 55 6.48 -11.17 10.62
C GLY A 55 7.03 -9.85 10.09
N PHE A 56 6.15 -8.90 9.76
CA PHE A 56 6.52 -7.55 9.33
C PHE A 56 6.15 -6.51 10.40
N VAL A 57 6.94 -5.45 10.52
CA VAL A 57 6.52 -4.26 11.26
C VAL A 57 5.71 -3.38 10.31
N VAL A 58 4.46 -3.09 10.67
CA VAL A 58 3.50 -2.42 9.78
C VAL A 58 3.16 -1.05 10.35
N ALA A 59 3.29 -0.01 9.53
CA ALA A 59 2.82 1.34 9.83
C ALA A 59 1.65 1.71 8.93
N ILE A 60 0.53 2.12 9.53
CA ILE A 60 -0.70 2.50 8.84
C ILE A 60 -0.94 4.00 9.06
N PRO A 61 -0.54 4.88 8.13
CA PRO A 61 -0.78 6.31 8.26
C PRO A 61 -2.26 6.63 8.02
N ASN A 62 -2.82 7.51 8.86
CA ASN A 62 -4.12 8.09 8.60
C ASN A 62 -3.99 9.28 7.65
N MET A 63 -4.00 9.03 6.35
CA MET A 63 -3.86 10.06 5.31
C MET A 63 -5.03 11.06 5.27
N TYR A 64 -6.08 10.84 6.07
CA TYR A 64 -7.20 11.77 6.24
C TYR A 64 -7.05 12.72 7.43
N HIS A 65 -5.87 12.82 8.03
CA HIS A 65 -5.61 13.67 9.19
C HIS A 65 -5.85 15.18 8.95
N ARG A 66 -5.81 15.63 7.68
CA ARG A 66 -6.12 17.03 7.30
C ARG A 66 -7.61 17.31 7.19
N ARG A 67 -8.44 16.29 7.36
CA ARG A 67 -9.89 16.43 7.30
C ARG A 67 -10.39 17.16 8.55
N PRO A 68 -11.28 18.17 8.40
CA PRO A 68 -11.96 18.77 9.53
C PRO A 68 -12.73 17.73 10.35
N ALA A 69 -12.69 17.87 11.68
CA ALA A 69 -13.40 16.96 12.57
C ALA A 69 -14.90 16.92 12.24
N GLY A 70 -15.47 15.72 12.18
CA GLY A 70 -16.91 15.51 11.92
C GLY A 70 -17.29 15.48 10.43
N GLU A 71 -16.37 15.72 9.49
CA GLU A 71 -16.67 15.54 8.08
C GLU A 71 -16.63 14.06 7.64
N ALA A 72 -17.49 13.72 6.66
CA ALA A 72 -17.51 12.38 6.08
C ALA A 72 -16.27 12.12 5.20
N TRP A 73 -15.90 10.84 5.00
CA TRP A 73 -14.70 10.48 4.23
C TRP A 73 -14.75 10.98 2.77
N GLU A 74 -15.93 11.17 2.20
CA GLU A 74 -16.13 11.70 0.86
C GLU A 74 -15.58 13.12 0.70
N SER A 75 -15.63 13.94 1.75
CA SER A 75 -15.03 15.28 1.74
C SER A 75 -13.52 15.20 1.85
N SER A 76 -12.97 14.18 2.55
CA SER A 76 -11.53 13.97 2.70
C SER A 76 -10.83 13.77 1.37
N ARG A 77 -11.49 13.07 0.43
CA ARG A 77 -10.95 12.83 -0.90
C ARG A 77 -10.77 14.12 -1.71
N LYS A 78 -11.59 15.14 -1.45
CA LYS A 78 -11.46 16.46 -2.10
C LYS A 78 -10.25 17.25 -1.61
N THR A 79 -9.77 16.95 -0.41
CA THR A 79 -8.60 17.61 0.21
C THR A 79 -7.31 16.82 0.03
N MET A 80 -7.38 15.57 -0.47
CA MET A 80 -6.20 14.80 -0.81
C MET A 80 -5.56 15.31 -2.10
N SER A 81 -4.26 15.45 -2.06
CA SER A 81 -3.42 15.65 -3.25
C SER A 81 -2.25 14.70 -3.20
N ASP A 82 -1.70 14.34 -4.36
CA ASP A 82 -0.51 13.50 -4.43
C ASP A 82 0.66 14.09 -3.66
N THR A 83 0.81 15.43 -3.66
CA THR A 83 1.81 16.15 -2.88
C THR A 83 1.68 15.88 -1.38
N ASN A 84 0.46 15.97 -0.84
CA ASN A 84 0.20 15.70 0.57
C ASN A 84 0.42 14.23 0.93
N VAL A 85 -0.06 13.32 0.09
CA VAL A 85 0.12 11.88 0.26
C VAL A 85 1.61 11.52 0.30
N VAL A 86 2.42 12.08 -0.59
CA VAL A 86 3.87 11.84 -0.61
C VAL A 86 4.54 12.34 0.68
N ALA A 87 4.14 13.50 1.19
CA ALA A 87 4.65 14.00 2.47
C ALA A 87 4.32 13.03 3.63
N ASP A 88 3.09 12.52 3.67
CA ASP A 88 2.63 11.57 4.68
C ASP A 88 3.38 10.22 4.59
N LEU A 89 3.59 9.71 3.38
CA LEU A 89 4.33 8.48 3.16
C LEU A 89 5.79 8.59 3.57
N ARG A 90 6.46 9.71 3.23
CA ARG A 90 7.85 9.97 3.64
C ARG A 90 7.98 10.04 5.16
N ALA A 91 7.09 10.77 5.82
CA ALA A 91 7.08 10.86 7.27
C ALA A 91 6.82 9.49 7.94
N THR A 92 5.98 8.65 7.33
CA THR A 92 5.73 7.27 7.79
C THR A 92 6.96 6.37 7.58
N ALA A 93 7.64 6.48 6.45
CA ALA A 93 8.90 5.77 6.20
C ALA A 93 9.99 6.17 7.19
N ASP A 94 10.11 7.47 7.49
CA ASP A 94 11.02 7.99 8.50
C ASP A 94 10.67 7.50 9.92
N LEU A 95 9.39 7.37 10.26
CA LEU A 95 8.95 6.76 11.50
C LEU A 95 9.41 5.30 11.58
N LEU A 96 9.17 4.51 10.52
CA LEU A 96 9.58 3.09 10.46
C LEU A 96 11.08 2.92 10.62
N THR A 97 11.90 3.68 9.88
CA THR A 97 13.36 3.55 9.92
C THR A 97 13.98 3.89 11.28
N ARG A 98 13.26 4.67 12.09
CA ARG A 98 13.67 5.00 13.47
C ARG A 98 13.26 3.96 14.51
N GLN A 99 12.44 2.96 14.15
CA GLN A 99 12.05 1.90 15.07
C GLN A 99 13.19 0.88 15.22
N PRO A 100 13.68 0.56 16.44
CA PRO A 100 14.71 -0.45 16.64
C PRO A 100 14.30 -1.85 16.15
N SER A 101 13.00 -2.09 16.04
CA SER A 101 12.42 -3.36 15.55
C SER A 101 12.38 -3.46 14.04
N VAL A 102 12.80 -2.43 13.28
CA VAL A 102 12.70 -2.37 11.82
C VAL A 102 14.08 -2.48 11.16
N ARG A 103 14.17 -3.31 10.15
CA ARG A 103 15.28 -3.32 9.19
C ARG A 103 15.10 -2.17 8.19
N ALA A 104 15.87 -1.11 8.35
CA ALA A 104 15.77 0.10 7.50
C ALA A 104 16.11 -0.16 6.03
N ASP A 105 16.86 -1.22 5.71
CA ASP A 105 17.22 -1.66 4.36
C ASP A 105 16.16 -2.55 3.68
N ALA A 106 15.12 -2.95 4.42
CA ALA A 106 14.05 -3.86 3.97
C ALA A 106 12.66 -3.24 4.13
N LEU A 107 12.41 -2.18 3.38
CA LEU A 107 11.12 -1.47 3.40
C LEU A 107 10.24 -1.84 2.22
N GLY A 108 8.95 -1.95 2.46
CA GLY A 108 7.93 -2.15 1.44
C GLY A 108 6.70 -1.28 1.65
N ILE A 109 5.86 -1.23 0.63
CA ILE A 109 4.59 -0.52 0.65
C ILE A 109 3.49 -1.37 0.04
N ILE A 110 2.33 -1.38 0.66
CA ILE A 110 1.16 -2.17 0.24
C ILE A 110 -0.11 -1.34 0.40
N GLY A 111 -1.10 -1.56 -0.44
CA GLY A 111 -2.38 -0.90 -0.26
C GLY A 111 -3.51 -1.46 -1.11
N HIS A 112 -4.74 -1.18 -0.67
CA HIS A 112 -5.99 -1.64 -1.26
C HIS A 112 -6.75 -0.50 -1.92
N CYS A 113 -7.28 -0.68 -3.11
CA CYS A 113 -8.08 0.32 -3.82
C CYS A 113 -7.33 1.66 -3.98
N MET A 114 -7.81 2.74 -3.39
CA MET A 114 -7.09 4.01 -3.31
C MET A 114 -5.67 3.84 -2.73
N GLY A 115 -5.53 3.02 -1.69
CA GLY A 115 -4.24 2.67 -1.11
C GLY A 115 -3.33 1.91 -2.08
N GLY A 116 -3.88 1.12 -3.01
CA GLY A 116 -3.11 0.47 -4.07
C GLY A 116 -2.48 1.48 -5.03
N ARG A 117 -3.26 2.51 -5.45
CA ARG A 117 -2.71 3.65 -6.18
C ARG A 117 -1.61 4.36 -5.39
N THR A 118 -1.88 4.59 -4.10
CA THR A 118 -0.93 5.24 -3.19
C THR A 118 0.35 4.42 -3.04
N ALA A 119 0.26 3.10 -2.96
CA ALA A 119 1.43 2.22 -2.90
C ALA A 119 2.28 2.31 -4.18
N PHE A 120 1.66 2.38 -5.35
CA PHE A 120 2.36 2.58 -6.60
C PHE A 120 3.06 3.94 -6.66
N LEU A 121 2.36 5.03 -6.27
CA LEU A 121 2.96 6.36 -6.15
C LEU A 121 4.13 6.36 -5.16
N GLY A 122 3.95 5.74 -4.00
CA GLY A 122 4.99 5.62 -2.97
C GLY A 122 6.24 4.91 -3.49
N ALA A 123 6.09 3.84 -4.26
CA ALA A 123 7.22 3.16 -4.89
C ALA A 123 7.98 4.06 -5.89
N ALA A 124 7.28 4.94 -6.60
CA ALA A 124 7.88 5.85 -7.56
C ALA A 124 8.64 7.03 -6.91
N VAL A 125 8.19 7.49 -5.73
CA VAL A 125 8.77 8.67 -5.08
C VAL A 125 9.67 8.37 -3.88
N MET A 126 9.77 7.09 -3.50
CA MET A 126 10.59 6.61 -2.38
C MET A 126 11.49 5.46 -2.84
N PRO A 127 12.70 5.74 -3.36
CA PRO A 127 13.59 4.73 -3.93
C PRO A 127 14.11 3.70 -2.90
N GLN A 128 13.94 3.95 -1.60
CA GLN A 128 14.25 2.99 -0.54
C GLN A 128 13.25 1.82 -0.46
N MET A 129 12.06 1.93 -1.08
CA MET A 129 11.11 0.83 -1.15
C MET A 129 11.65 -0.29 -2.03
N LYS A 130 11.69 -1.51 -1.50
CA LYS A 130 12.14 -2.72 -2.21
C LYS A 130 10.99 -3.46 -2.86
N VAL A 131 9.78 -3.26 -2.34
CA VAL A 131 8.57 -3.94 -2.81
C VAL A 131 7.37 -2.99 -2.75
N ALA A 132 6.50 -3.08 -3.76
CA ALA A 132 5.18 -2.47 -3.76
C ALA A 132 4.13 -3.53 -4.06
N VAL A 133 3.09 -3.60 -3.24
CA VAL A 133 1.93 -4.48 -3.47
C VAL A 133 0.71 -3.62 -3.76
N VAL A 134 0.18 -3.77 -4.97
CA VAL A 134 -0.93 -2.98 -5.52
C VAL A 134 -2.15 -3.86 -5.66
N LEU A 135 -3.10 -3.72 -4.73
CA LEU A 135 -4.35 -4.48 -4.74
C LEU A 135 -5.46 -3.65 -5.37
N TYR A 136 -5.90 -4.06 -6.53
CA TYR A 136 -6.95 -3.39 -7.32
C TYR A 136 -6.85 -1.85 -7.29
N GLY A 137 -5.61 -1.33 -7.38
CA GLY A 137 -5.30 0.10 -7.38
C GLY A 137 -5.66 0.75 -8.71
N GLY A 138 -6.70 1.57 -8.71
CA GLY A 138 -7.13 2.34 -9.88
C GLY A 138 -6.63 3.79 -9.83
N GLY A 139 -6.70 4.48 -10.99
CA GLY A 139 -6.34 5.89 -11.09
C GLY A 139 -4.84 6.17 -11.16
N ILE A 140 -4.01 5.15 -11.42
CA ILE A 140 -2.55 5.29 -11.59
C ILE A 140 -2.21 6.21 -12.79
N PHE A 141 -3.08 6.26 -13.79
CA PHE A 141 -2.94 7.13 -14.97
C PHE A 141 -3.52 8.54 -14.81
N LYS A 142 -3.98 8.90 -13.59
CA LYS A 142 -4.61 10.19 -13.30
C LYS A 142 -3.88 10.93 -12.21
N THR A 143 -3.82 12.26 -12.34
CA THR A 143 -3.34 13.15 -11.26
C THR A 143 -4.43 13.29 -10.18
N GLU A 144 -4.04 13.41 -8.93
CA GLU A 144 -4.90 13.81 -7.82
C GLU A 144 -4.35 15.09 -7.17
N GLY A 145 -5.08 16.19 -7.30
CA GLY A 145 -4.65 17.53 -6.89
C GLY A 145 -3.61 18.16 -7.82
N GLU A 146 -3.04 19.24 -7.36
CA GLU A 146 -2.00 19.99 -8.08
C GLU A 146 -0.60 19.65 -7.59
N GLY A 147 0.41 19.96 -8.39
CA GLY A 147 1.82 19.92 -8.01
C GLY A 147 2.57 18.64 -8.33
N MET A 148 1.88 17.55 -8.74
CA MET A 148 2.53 16.32 -9.16
C MET A 148 1.91 15.73 -10.44
N PRO A 149 2.68 15.06 -11.29
CA PRO A 149 2.15 14.31 -12.42
C PRO A 149 1.42 13.04 -11.95
N ALA A 150 0.69 12.40 -12.85
CA ALA A 150 0.09 11.08 -12.57
C ALA A 150 1.16 10.06 -12.17
N PRO A 151 0.87 9.12 -11.25
CA PRO A 151 1.84 8.11 -10.79
C PRO A 151 2.55 7.37 -11.92
N ILE A 152 1.85 7.06 -13.01
CA ILE A 152 2.44 6.38 -14.17
C ILE A 152 3.56 7.19 -14.84
N ALA A 153 3.51 8.52 -14.80
CA ALA A 153 4.55 9.35 -15.40
C ALA A 153 5.87 9.31 -14.59
N LEU A 154 5.84 8.79 -13.38
CA LEU A 154 7.00 8.60 -12.51
C LEU A 154 7.52 7.15 -12.51
N ILE A 155 6.98 6.29 -13.38
CA ILE A 155 7.28 4.85 -13.40
C ILE A 155 8.78 4.56 -13.53
N GLY A 156 9.52 5.37 -14.30
CA GLY A 156 10.96 5.22 -14.51
C GLY A 156 11.81 5.36 -13.24
N ASP A 157 11.25 5.93 -12.18
CA ASP A 157 11.95 6.12 -10.89
C ASP A 157 11.74 4.94 -9.93
N ILE A 158 10.87 3.98 -10.27
CA ILE A 158 10.57 2.81 -9.42
C ILE A 158 11.78 1.88 -9.36
N GLN A 159 12.29 1.65 -8.13
CA GLN A 159 13.32 0.67 -7.82
C GLN A 159 12.76 -0.62 -7.18
N ALA A 160 11.50 -0.59 -6.80
CA ALA A 160 10.80 -1.68 -6.14
C ALA A 160 10.36 -2.76 -7.14
N SER A 161 10.33 -4.02 -6.69
CA SER A 161 9.54 -5.05 -7.37
C SER A 161 8.05 -4.84 -7.10
N VAL A 162 7.19 -5.00 -8.11
CA VAL A 162 5.77 -4.69 -8.01
C VAL A 162 4.92 -5.96 -8.10
N LEU A 163 4.10 -6.23 -7.08
CA LEU A 163 3.03 -7.23 -7.14
C LEU A 163 1.70 -6.53 -7.43
N GLY A 164 1.01 -6.92 -8.50
CA GLY A 164 -0.33 -6.44 -8.83
C GLY A 164 -1.39 -7.54 -8.73
N LEU A 165 -2.44 -7.33 -7.93
CA LEU A 165 -3.54 -8.29 -7.77
C LEU A 165 -4.87 -7.61 -8.13
N TYR A 166 -5.56 -8.12 -9.15
CA TYR A 166 -6.75 -7.51 -9.74
C TYR A 166 -7.81 -8.57 -10.05
N GLY A 167 -9.04 -8.14 -10.30
CA GLY A 167 -10.11 -8.96 -10.85
C GLY A 167 -10.45 -8.52 -12.27
N ASP A 168 -10.88 -9.44 -13.14
CA ASP A 168 -11.23 -9.13 -14.54
C ASP A 168 -12.63 -8.52 -14.70
N HIS A 169 -13.48 -8.63 -13.66
CA HIS A 169 -14.78 -7.96 -13.56
C HIS A 169 -14.74 -6.69 -12.67
N ASP A 170 -13.56 -6.11 -12.50
CA ASP A 170 -13.40 -4.86 -11.75
C ASP A 170 -13.96 -3.67 -12.56
N HIS A 171 -15.04 -3.06 -12.06
CA HIS A 171 -15.67 -1.89 -12.68
C HIS A 171 -14.93 -0.58 -12.42
N VAL A 172 -13.95 -0.57 -11.50
CA VAL A 172 -13.13 0.61 -11.14
C VAL A 172 -11.83 0.62 -11.93
N VAL A 173 -11.24 -0.56 -12.15
CA VAL A 173 -9.97 -0.74 -12.87
C VAL A 173 -10.19 -1.66 -14.07
N PRO A 174 -10.46 -1.11 -15.26
CA PRO A 174 -10.66 -1.91 -16.47
C PRO A 174 -9.42 -2.72 -16.85
N LEU A 175 -9.63 -3.90 -17.43
CA LEU A 175 -8.55 -4.78 -17.90
C LEU A 175 -7.53 -4.07 -18.81
N ASP A 176 -7.98 -3.12 -19.62
CA ASP A 176 -7.08 -2.34 -20.48
C ASP A 176 -6.12 -1.47 -19.70
N GLU A 177 -6.56 -0.92 -18.55
CA GLU A 177 -5.69 -0.15 -17.65
C GLU A 177 -4.62 -1.06 -17.03
N ILE A 178 -5.01 -2.28 -16.61
CA ILE A 178 -4.09 -3.28 -16.08
C ILE A 178 -3.05 -3.68 -17.13
N LYS A 179 -3.47 -3.97 -18.37
CA LYS A 179 -2.58 -4.33 -19.47
C LYS A 179 -1.60 -3.19 -19.80
N ARG A 180 -2.08 -1.95 -19.83
CA ARG A 180 -1.22 -0.77 -20.04
C ARG A 180 -0.21 -0.59 -18.92
N LEU A 181 -0.59 -0.85 -17.67
CA LEU A 181 0.32 -0.79 -16.53
C LEU A 181 1.42 -1.84 -16.63
N ILE A 182 1.06 -3.09 -16.95
CA ILE A 182 2.02 -4.19 -17.16
C ILE A 182 3.00 -3.83 -18.29
N ALA A 183 2.50 -3.39 -19.43
CA ALA A 183 3.34 -3.00 -20.57
C ALA A 183 4.30 -1.85 -20.22
N ALA A 184 3.86 -0.90 -19.39
CA ALA A 184 4.72 0.19 -18.94
C ALA A 184 5.82 -0.30 -17.98
N LEU A 185 5.51 -1.23 -17.07
CA LEU A 185 6.51 -1.86 -16.19
C LEU A 185 7.55 -2.65 -16.99
N GLU A 186 7.11 -3.42 -18.01
CA GLU A 186 7.99 -4.14 -18.94
C GLU A 186 8.92 -3.17 -19.69
N GLN A 187 8.36 -2.11 -20.25
CA GLN A 187 9.13 -1.09 -21.01
C GLN A 187 10.23 -0.45 -20.16
N HIS A 188 9.99 -0.27 -18.85
CA HIS A 188 10.97 0.30 -17.92
C HIS A 188 11.84 -0.75 -17.22
N ASN A 189 11.74 -2.04 -17.61
CA ASN A 189 12.47 -3.16 -17.00
C ASN A 189 12.27 -3.29 -15.49
N ILE A 190 11.08 -2.95 -14.98
CA ILE A 190 10.76 -3.05 -13.56
C ILE A 190 10.31 -4.49 -13.27
N GLY A 191 10.91 -5.12 -12.26
CA GLY A 191 10.52 -6.45 -11.80
C GLY A 191 9.07 -6.44 -11.30
N HIS A 192 8.23 -7.29 -11.87
CA HIS A 192 6.82 -7.32 -11.49
C HIS A 192 6.23 -8.73 -11.59
N ASP A 193 5.13 -8.93 -10.84
CA ASP A 193 4.26 -10.11 -10.92
C ASP A 193 2.80 -9.62 -10.85
N PHE A 194 2.00 -9.96 -11.86
CA PHE A 194 0.61 -9.55 -11.92
C PHE A 194 -0.30 -10.77 -12.05
N HIS A 195 -1.29 -10.83 -11.17
CA HIS A 195 -2.32 -11.86 -11.23
C HIS A 195 -3.71 -11.24 -11.35
N VAL A 196 -4.44 -11.63 -12.39
CA VAL A 196 -5.82 -11.18 -12.65
C VAL A 196 -6.76 -12.36 -12.40
N TYR A 197 -7.57 -12.25 -11.38
CA TYR A 197 -8.54 -13.28 -10.99
C TYR A 197 -9.76 -13.23 -11.90
N ARG A 198 -10.16 -14.40 -12.37
CA ARG A 198 -11.30 -14.55 -13.26
C ARG A 198 -12.62 -14.41 -12.49
N ASP A 199 -13.62 -13.75 -13.10
CA ASP A 199 -14.98 -13.56 -12.55
C ASP A 199 -14.99 -12.82 -11.20
N VAL A 200 -13.96 -12.00 -10.92
CA VAL A 200 -13.76 -11.29 -9.65
C VAL A 200 -13.85 -9.79 -9.85
N GLY A 201 -14.61 -9.12 -8.97
CA GLY A 201 -14.80 -7.67 -8.99
C GLY A 201 -13.81 -6.90 -8.11
N HIS A 202 -14.09 -5.58 -7.98
CA HIS A 202 -13.31 -4.68 -7.12
C HIS A 202 -13.45 -5.03 -5.63
N ALA A 203 -12.40 -4.75 -4.84
CA ALA A 203 -12.38 -4.92 -3.38
C ALA A 203 -12.66 -6.36 -2.90
N PHE A 204 -12.24 -7.37 -3.66
CA PHE A 204 -12.53 -8.78 -3.38
C PHE A 204 -11.97 -9.32 -2.05
N GLN A 205 -11.05 -8.60 -1.42
CA GLN A 205 -10.54 -8.96 -0.09
C GLN A 205 -11.36 -8.36 1.07
N ASP A 206 -12.21 -7.38 0.79
CA ASP A 206 -12.95 -6.65 1.82
C ASP A 206 -14.14 -7.46 2.36
N TYR A 207 -13.89 -8.23 3.42
CA TYR A 207 -14.89 -9.07 4.07
C TYR A 207 -15.98 -8.26 4.82
N THR A 208 -15.73 -6.96 5.09
CA THR A 208 -16.74 -6.06 5.69
C THR A 208 -17.86 -5.72 4.70
N ARG A 209 -17.64 -6.05 3.41
CA ARG A 209 -18.60 -5.90 2.31
C ARG A 209 -18.90 -7.26 1.67
N PRO A 210 -19.79 -8.06 2.25
CA PRO A 210 -20.03 -9.45 1.82
C PRO A 210 -20.37 -9.61 0.33
N LYS A 211 -20.98 -8.58 -0.29
CA LYS A 211 -21.32 -8.61 -1.74
C LYS A 211 -20.10 -8.47 -2.66
N MET A 212 -18.99 -7.96 -2.14
CA MET A 212 -17.75 -7.73 -2.89
C MET A 212 -16.67 -8.75 -2.49
N HIS A 213 -16.84 -9.45 -1.39
CA HIS A 213 -15.86 -10.37 -0.85
C HIS A 213 -15.90 -11.73 -1.55
N PHE A 214 -14.77 -12.14 -2.11
CA PHE A 214 -14.53 -13.44 -2.70
C PHE A 214 -13.54 -14.22 -1.83
N LYS A 215 -14.06 -15.06 -0.93
CA LYS A 215 -13.26 -15.69 0.13
C LYS A 215 -12.05 -16.46 -0.41
N GLU A 216 -12.25 -17.38 -1.36
CA GLU A 216 -11.15 -18.19 -1.92
C GLU A 216 -10.11 -17.34 -2.63
N THR A 217 -10.56 -16.34 -3.41
CA THR A 217 -9.69 -15.38 -4.05
C THR A 217 -8.90 -14.55 -3.04
N SER A 218 -9.57 -14.13 -1.97
CA SER A 218 -8.93 -13.38 -0.88
C SER A 218 -7.82 -14.19 -0.21
N GLU A 219 -8.04 -15.46 0.06
CA GLU A 219 -7.04 -16.36 0.66
C GLU A 219 -5.86 -16.62 -0.28
N ASP A 220 -6.10 -16.85 -1.58
CA ASP A 220 -5.01 -16.99 -2.56
C ASP A 220 -4.22 -15.67 -2.69
N ALA A 221 -4.90 -14.53 -2.72
CA ALA A 221 -4.24 -13.23 -2.76
C ALA A 221 -3.32 -13.01 -1.54
N TRP A 222 -3.79 -13.34 -0.33
CA TRP A 222 -2.98 -13.26 0.88
C TRP A 222 -1.75 -14.17 0.84
N ARG A 223 -1.90 -15.38 0.34
CA ARG A 223 -0.77 -16.30 0.15
C ARG A 223 0.27 -15.68 -0.78
N ARG A 224 -0.15 -15.16 -1.95
CA ARG A 224 0.75 -14.50 -2.91
C ARG A 224 1.44 -13.27 -2.31
N ILE A 225 0.71 -12.44 -1.57
CA ILE A 225 1.25 -11.27 -0.88
C ILE A 225 2.39 -11.68 0.05
N LEU A 226 2.13 -12.64 0.95
CA LEU A 226 3.13 -13.05 1.94
C LEU A 226 4.34 -13.73 1.27
N GLU A 227 4.12 -14.59 0.28
CA GLU A 227 5.20 -15.21 -0.50
C GLU A 227 6.08 -14.15 -1.20
N PHE A 228 5.46 -13.17 -1.86
CA PHE A 228 6.18 -12.11 -2.56
C PHE A 228 6.97 -11.21 -1.61
N LEU A 229 6.35 -10.80 -0.49
CA LEU A 229 7.00 -10.00 0.54
C LEU A 229 8.18 -10.74 1.18
N HIS A 230 8.02 -12.02 1.53
CA HIS A 230 9.10 -12.82 2.09
C HIS A 230 10.26 -13.00 1.11
N LYS A 231 9.97 -13.36 -0.14
CA LYS A 231 10.97 -13.51 -1.20
C LYS A 231 11.76 -12.22 -1.41
N THR A 232 11.09 -11.07 -1.42
CA THR A 232 11.75 -9.81 -1.76
C THR A 232 12.47 -9.15 -0.58
N LEU A 233 11.92 -9.27 0.66
CA LEU A 233 12.41 -8.54 1.83
C LEU A 233 13.24 -9.40 2.80
N ARG A 234 13.10 -10.75 2.77
CA ARG A 234 13.81 -11.65 3.69
C ARG A 234 14.94 -12.43 3.03
N ASP A 235 14.78 -12.85 1.77
CA ASP A 235 15.77 -13.69 1.10
C ASP A 235 17.07 -12.96 0.71
N ASN A 236 17.14 -11.63 0.92
CA ASN A 236 18.39 -10.88 0.76
C ASN A 236 19.41 -11.11 1.89
N ASP A 237 19.08 -11.86 2.95
CA ASP A 237 19.99 -12.17 4.04
C ASP A 237 20.99 -13.31 3.71
N LEU A 238 20.88 -13.92 2.51
CA LEU A 238 21.70 -15.06 2.10
C LEU A 238 22.71 -14.72 0.98
N ARG A 239 22.99 -13.42 0.74
CA ARG A 239 24.02 -13.02 -0.24
C ARG A 239 25.17 -12.25 0.38
#